data_1a26b5cbc83bcc63f24688e4b9ef213b
#
_entry.id   1a26b5cbc83bcc63f24688e4b9ef213b
#
_cell.length_a   1.000
_cell.length_b   1.000
_cell.length_c   1.000
_cell.angle_alpha   90.00
_cell.angle_beta   90.00
_cell.angle_gamma   90.00
#
_symmetry.space_group_name_H-M   'P 1'
#
loop_
_entity.id
_entity.type
_entity.pdbx_description
1 polymer ?
#
loop_
_entity_poly.entity_id
_entity_poly.type
_entity_poly.pdbx_seq_one_letter_code
_entity_poly.pdbx_strand_id
1 'polypeptide(L)'
;KTQEANDKLDAILSKVEKKGVEAPKLIETLKDLRNIALQEQDPLVVKTLRLMYEFIEENKNFNVQAQYEEDDEGNEYPLEIEDTENLVYLLTLLKDAEHKINREEIKDYRTVLKEQLY
;
A
#
# COMPACT_ATOMS: atom_id res chain seq x y z
N LYS A 1 4.46 -16.05 -2.52
CA LYS A 1 3.10 -15.49 -2.41
C LYS A 1 2.08 -16.51 -2.89
N THR A 2 0.99 -16.66 -2.17
CA THR A 2 -0.02 -17.66 -2.48
C THR A 2 -1.00 -17.17 -3.54
N GLN A 3 -1.65 -18.12 -4.20
CA GLN A 3 -2.70 -17.81 -5.16
C GLN A 3 -3.87 -17.08 -4.48
N GLU A 4 -4.18 -17.46 -3.25
CA GLU A 4 -5.23 -16.82 -2.48
C GLU A 4 -4.95 -15.33 -2.29
N ALA A 5 -3.72 -14.98 -1.93
CA ALA A 5 -3.32 -13.59 -1.73
C ALA A 5 -3.42 -12.81 -3.05
N ASN A 6 -2.93 -13.40 -4.15
CA ASN A 6 -2.99 -12.75 -5.45
C ASN A 6 -4.42 -12.51 -5.91
N ASP A 7 -5.30 -13.49 -5.70
CA ASP A 7 -6.71 -13.35 -6.08
C ASP A 7 -7.39 -12.23 -5.28
N LYS A 8 -7.10 -12.14 -3.97
CA LYS A 8 -7.65 -11.08 -3.13
C LYS A 8 -7.12 -9.71 -3.55
N LEU A 9 -5.83 -9.62 -3.87
CA LEU A 9 -5.23 -8.38 -4.34
C LEU A 9 -5.84 -7.93 -5.66
N ASP A 10 -6.00 -8.84 -6.61
CA ASP A 10 -6.61 -8.51 -7.89
C ASP A 10 -8.05 -8.02 -7.72
N ALA A 11 -8.82 -8.69 -6.87
CA ALA A 11 -10.20 -8.31 -6.62
C ALA A 11 -10.30 -6.92 -5.97
N ILE A 12 -9.47 -6.65 -4.97
CA ILE A 12 -9.52 -5.35 -4.28
C ILE A 12 -8.98 -4.23 -5.16
N LEU A 13 -7.95 -4.50 -5.98
CA LEU A 13 -7.43 -3.52 -6.93
C LEU A 13 -8.53 -3.03 -7.87
N SER A 14 -9.32 -3.97 -8.40
CA SER A 14 -10.42 -3.62 -9.29
C SER A 14 -11.43 -2.70 -8.62
N LYS A 15 -11.74 -2.93 -7.35
CA LYS A 15 -12.69 -2.11 -6.60
C LYS A 15 -12.11 -0.75 -6.26
N VAL A 16 -10.84 -0.71 -5.87
CA VAL A 16 -10.16 0.54 -5.50
C VAL A 16 -10.02 1.46 -6.72
N GLU A 17 -9.75 0.90 -7.88
CA GLU A 17 -9.66 1.71 -9.10
C GLU A 17 -10.95 2.48 -9.37
N LYS A 18 -12.08 1.93 -8.95
CA LYS A 18 -13.41 2.55 -9.16
C LYS A 18 -13.85 3.43 -7.99
N LYS A 19 -13.53 3.05 -6.77
CA LYS A 19 -14.09 3.67 -5.56
C LYS A 19 -13.05 4.25 -4.61
N GLY A 20 -11.76 4.06 -4.88
CA GLY A 20 -10.71 4.56 -3.98
C GLY A 20 -10.82 3.96 -2.59
N VAL A 21 -10.65 4.79 -1.57
CA VAL A 21 -10.72 4.33 -0.17
C VAL A 21 -12.13 3.95 0.25
N GLU A 22 -13.14 4.25 -0.56
CA GLU A 22 -14.53 3.87 -0.30
C GLU A 22 -14.88 2.52 -0.94
N ALA A 23 -13.89 1.81 -1.46
CA ALA A 23 -14.12 0.49 -2.05
C ALA A 23 -14.76 -0.44 -1.02
N PRO A 24 -15.80 -1.19 -1.42
CA PRO A 24 -16.49 -2.08 -0.48
C PRO A 24 -15.54 -3.10 0.11
N LYS A 25 -15.60 -3.26 1.42
CA LYS A 25 -14.81 -4.25 2.18
C LYS A 25 -13.29 -4.05 2.08
N LEU A 26 -12.85 -2.81 1.78
CA LEU A 26 -11.42 -2.53 1.66
C LEU A 26 -10.67 -2.90 2.95
N ILE A 27 -11.14 -2.40 4.09
CA ILE A 27 -10.48 -2.65 5.38
C ILE A 27 -10.45 -4.15 5.71
N GLU A 28 -11.58 -4.83 5.54
CA GLU A 28 -11.67 -6.27 5.78
C GLU A 28 -10.67 -7.04 4.90
N THR A 29 -10.59 -6.66 3.62
CA THR A 29 -9.68 -7.32 2.69
C THR A 29 -8.22 -7.10 3.08
N LEU A 30 -7.87 -5.89 3.50
CA LEU A 30 -6.51 -5.60 3.96
C LEU A 30 -6.17 -6.42 5.20
N LYS A 31 -7.11 -6.60 6.11
CA LYS A 31 -6.92 -7.44 7.30
C LYS A 31 -6.74 -8.92 6.93
N ASP A 32 -7.51 -9.40 5.96
CA ASP A 32 -7.37 -10.78 5.47
C ASP A 32 -6.01 -10.98 4.82
N LEU A 33 -5.57 -10.02 4.02
CA LEU A 33 -4.25 -10.07 3.37
C LEU A 33 -3.13 -10.07 4.41
N ARG A 34 -3.30 -9.31 5.49
CA ARG A 34 -2.33 -9.31 6.58
C ARG A 34 -2.22 -10.69 7.22
N ASN A 35 -3.34 -11.36 7.43
CA ASN A 35 -3.32 -12.71 7.99
C ASN A 35 -2.59 -13.70 7.08
N ILE A 36 -2.78 -13.57 5.77
CA ILE A 36 -2.06 -14.41 4.81
C ILE A 36 -0.56 -14.10 4.87
N ALA A 37 -0.20 -12.82 4.94
CA ALA A 37 1.20 -12.41 5.02
C ALA A 37 1.87 -12.91 6.30
N LEU A 38 1.12 -13.00 7.41
CA LEU A 38 1.62 -13.60 8.63
C LEU A 38 1.98 -15.06 8.42
N GLN A 39 1.13 -15.81 7.73
CA GLN A 39 1.39 -17.21 7.41
C GLN A 39 2.58 -17.36 6.48
N GLU A 40 2.77 -16.42 5.57
CA GLU A 40 3.91 -16.40 4.64
C GLU A 40 5.20 -15.90 5.31
N GLN A 41 5.10 -15.46 6.55
CA GLN A 41 6.22 -14.97 7.34
C GLN A 41 6.94 -13.79 6.67
N ASP A 42 6.15 -12.82 6.19
CA ASP A 42 6.68 -11.60 5.58
C ASP A 42 6.38 -10.39 6.47
N PRO A 43 7.26 -10.07 7.42
CA PRO A 43 7.01 -8.97 8.38
C PRO A 43 6.82 -7.61 7.73
N LEU A 44 7.50 -7.33 6.63
CA LEU A 44 7.36 -6.06 5.93
C LEU A 44 5.94 -5.89 5.42
N VAL A 45 5.42 -6.90 4.72
CA VAL A 45 4.07 -6.85 4.17
C VAL A 45 3.03 -6.82 5.29
N VAL A 46 3.23 -7.62 6.34
CA VAL A 46 2.33 -7.63 7.51
C VAL A 46 2.20 -6.25 8.10
N LYS A 47 3.33 -5.59 8.37
CA LYS A 47 3.31 -4.27 8.99
C LYS A 47 2.73 -3.21 8.07
N THR A 48 3.09 -3.26 6.80
CA THR A 48 2.59 -2.28 5.82
C THR A 48 1.08 -2.36 5.70
N LEU A 49 0.52 -3.57 5.60
CA LEU A 49 -0.93 -3.73 5.51
C LEU A 49 -1.64 -3.20 6.76
N ARG A 50 -1.09 -3.45 7.94
CA ARG A 50 -1.67 -2.93 9.17
C ARG A 50 -1.68 -1.41 9.19
N LEU A 51 -0.56 -0.81 8.83
CA LEU A 51 -0.46 0.66 8.79
C LEU A 51 -1.41 1.24 7.75
N MET A 52 -1.59 0.55 6.62
CA MET A 52 -2.53 1.00 5.58
C MET A 52 -3.96 1.07 6.12
N TYR A 53 -4.46 -0.01 6.71
CA TYR A 53 -5.85 0.05 7.14
C TYR A 53 -6.05 0.94 8.35
N GLU A 54 -5.06 1.05 9.24
CA GLU A 54 -5.12 2.02 10.34
C GLU A 54 -5.19 3.45 9.82
N PHE A 55 -4.37 3.75 8.82
CA PHE A 55 -4.36 5.09 8.22
C PHE A 55 -5.69 5.41 7.55
N ILE A 56 -6.23 4.50 6.77
CA ILE A 56 -7.50 4.71 6.08
C ILE A 56 -8.65 4.84 7.07
N GLU A 57 -8.67 4.02 8.12
CA GLU A 57 -9.70 4.11 9.15
C GLU A 57 -9.68 5.46 9.86
N GLU A 58 -8.48 5.96 10.15
CA GLU A 58 -8.33 7.22 10.88
C GLU A 58 -8.58 8.44 10.01
N ASN A 59 -8.07 8.44 8.79
CA ASN A 59 -8.06 9.64 7.94
C ASN A 59 -9.13 9.65 6.85
N LYS A 60 -9.70 8.51 6.50
CA LYS A 60 -10.69 8.38 5.43
C LYS A 60 -10.16 8.79 4.05
N ASN A 61 -8.84 8.75 3.89
CA ASN A 61 -8.17 9.06 2.63
C ASN A 61 -6.85 8.27 2.59
N PHE A 62 -6.12 8.40 1.48
CA PHE A 62 -4.80 7.81 1.38
C PHE A 62 -3.78 8.84 0.88
N ASN A 63 -3.74 9.96 1.58
CA ASN A 63 -2.82 11.06 1.27
C ASN A 63 -1.47 10.78 1.93
N VAL A 64 -0.75 9.80 1.38
CA VAL A 64 0.53 9.34 1.90
C VAL A 64 1.62 9.76 0.93
N GLN A 65 2.51 10.64 1.37
CA GLN A 65 3.56 11.22 0.54
C GLN A 65 4.82 10.36 0.60
N ALA A 66 4.86 9.29 -0.19
CA ALA A 66 5.97 8.36 -0.20
C ALA A 66 6.73 8.32 -1.52
N GLN A 67 6.26 9.03 -2.54
CA GLN A 67 6.91 9.05 -3.85
C GLN A 67 7.45 10.44 -4.15
N TYR A 68 8.63 10.48 -4.74
CA TYR A 68 9.32 11.71 -5.08
C TYR A 68 9.86 11.63 -6.50
N GLU A 69 9.95 12.77 -7.17
CA GLU A 69 10.68 12.86 -8.45
C GLU A 69 11.92 13.71 -8.25
N GLU A 70 12.91 13.48 -9.10
CA GLU A 70 14.19 14.13 -9.03
C GLU A 70 14.40 15.00 -10.27
N ASP A 71 14.89 16.23 -10.09
CA ASP A 71 15.20 17.09 -11.22
C ASP A 71 16.62 16.85 -11.72
N ASP A 72 17.04 17.59 -12.75
CA ASP A 72 18.36 17.45 -13.36
C ASP A 72 19.51 17.76 -12.41
N GLU A 73 19.23 18.52 -11.35
CA GLU A 73 20.24 18.91 -10.38
C GLU A 73 20.28 17.99 -9.16
N GLY A 74 19.47 16.94 -9.16
CA GLY A 74 19.42 15.99 -8.06
C GLY A 74 18.52 16.40 -6.91
N ASN A 75 17.73 17.46 -7.06
CA ASN A 75 16.77 17.87 -6.04
C ASN A 75 15.54 16.98 -6.11
N GLU A 76 15.07 16.54 -4.94
CA GLU A 76 13.87 15.71 -4.84
C GLU A 76 12.65 16.54 -4.50
N TYR A 77 11.55 16.26 -5.18
CA TYR A 77 10.27 16.93 -4.96
C TYR A 77 9.19 15.90 -4.75
N PRO A 78 8.22 16.15 -3.85
CA PRO A 78 7.09 15.23 -3.67
C PRO A 78 6.34 15.06 -4.98
N LEU A 79 6.08 13.82 -5.34
CA LEU A 79 5.26 13.52 -6.52
C LEU A 79 3.79 13.68 -6.13
N GLU A 80 3.09 14.55 -6.86
CA GLU A 80 1.66 14.77 -6.62
C GLU A 80 0.86 13.70 -7.33
N ILE A 81 0.22 12.84 -6.55
CA ILE A 81 -0.66 11.79 -7.07
C ILE A 81 -1.96 11.77 -6.28
N GLU A 82 -3.04 11.42 -6.95
CA GLU A 82 -4.33 11.32 -6.31
C GLU A 82 -4.37 10.12 -5.36
N ASP A 83 -5.21 10.20 -4.33
CA ASP A 83 -5.31 9.16 -3.31
C ASP A 83 -5.58 7.78 -3.92
N THR A 84 -6.47 7.70 -4.90
CA THR A 84 -6.79 6.44 -5.55
C THR A 84 -5.58 5.86 -6.26
N GLU A 85 -4.86 6.68 -7.03
CA GLU A 85 -3.64 6.23 -7.71
C GLU A 85 -2.57 5.78 -6.73
N ASN A 86 -2.45 6.51 -5.63
CA ASN A 86 -1.48 6.21 -4.58
C ASN A 86 -1.77 4.85 -3.94
N LEU A 87 -3.02 4.61 -3.62
CA LEU A 87 -3.44 3.35 -3.03
C LEU A 87 -3.27 2.18 -4.01
N VAL A 88 -3.67 2.39 -5.28
CA VAL A 88 -3.48 1.39 -6.33
C VAL A 88 -2.00 1.06 -6.50
N TYR A 89 -1.15 2.06 -6.49
CA TYR A 89 0.28 1.87 -6.64
C TYR A 89 0.84 0.96 -5.54
N LEU A 90 0.51 1.24 -4.29
CA LEU A 90 1.01 0.43 -3.17
C LEU A 90 0.46 -1.00 -3.23
N LEU A 91 -0.83 -1.16 -3.54
CA LEU A 91 -1.40 -2.50 -3.68
C LEU A 91 -0.72 -3.29 -4.80
N THR A 92 -0.36 -2.61 -5.88
CA THR A 92 0.37 -3.24 -7.00
C THR A 92 1.76 -3.69 -6.57
N LEU A 93 2.45 -2.87 -5.77
CA LEU A 93 3.74 -3.26 -5.20
C LEU A 93 3.60 -4.51 -4.34
N LEU A 94 2.55 -4.56 -3.53
CA LEU A 94 2.30 -5.71 -2.63
C LEU A 94 2.02 -6.98 -3.40
N LYS A 95 1.47 -6.88 -4.60
CA LYS A 95 1.20 -8.04 -5.45
C LYS A 95 2.50 -8.74 -5.86
N ASP A 96 3.58 -8.00 -6.01
CA ASP A 96 4.89 -8.55 -6.33
C ASP A 96 5.91 -8.10 -5.28
N ALA A 97 5.58 -8.34 -4.03
CA ALA A 97 6.35 -7.87 -2.89
C ALA A 97 7.73 -8.52 -2.77
N GLU A 98 7.96 -9.63 -3.45
CA GLU A 98 9.24 -10.34 -3.41
C GLU A 98 10.29 -9.66 -4.28
N HIS A 99 9.86 -8.86 -5.24
CA HIS A 99 10.77 -8.15 -6.13
C HIS A 99 11.56 -7.10 -5.33
N LYS A 100 12.88 -7.10 -5.50
CA LYS A 100 13.78 -6.27 -4.70
C LYS A 100 13.43 -4.78 -4.75
N ILE A 101 13.17 -4.26 -5.94
CA ILE A 101 12.83 -2.85 -6.10
C ILE A 101 11.50 -2.53 -5.42
N ASN A 102 10.52 -3.41 -5.59
CA ASN A 102 9.22 -3.23 -4.96
C ASN A 102 9.34 -3.24 -3.43
N ARG A 103 10.19 -4.09 -2.88
CA ARG A 103 10.40 -4.12 -1.43
C ARG A 103 10.96 -2.80 -0.91
N GLU A 104 11.84 -2.15 -1.64
CA GLU A 104 12.38 -0.85 -1.24
C GLU A 104 11.28 0.22 -1.24
N GLU A 105 10.41 0.23 -2.25
CA GLU A 105 9.32 1.18 -2.31
C GLU A 105 8.27 0.90 -1.22
N ILE A 106 8.02 -0.38 -0.92
CA ILE A 106 7.12 -0.75 0.18
C ILE A 106 7.67 -0.23 1.51
N LYS A 107 8.98 -0.31 1.72
CA LYS A 107 9.62 0.24 2.92
C LYS A 107 9.42 1.73 3.03
N ASP A 108 9.48 2.45 1.92
CA ASP A 108 9.24 3.90 1.90
C ASP A 108 7.83 4.22 2.37
N TYR A 109 6.84 3.49 1.84
CA TYR A 109 5.45 3.66 2.28
C TYR A 109 5.29 3.33 3.76
N ARG A 110 5.88 2.23 4.22
CA ARG A 110 5.82 1.85 5.62
C ARG A 110 6.36 2.95 6.52
N THR A 111 7.50 3.53 6.14
CA THR A 111 8.14 4.58 6.92
C THR A 111 7.24 5.81 7.04
N VAL A 112 6.70 6.28 5.91
CA VAL A 112 5.83 7.46 5.90
C VAL A 112 4.52 7.20 6.66
N LEU A 113 3.90 6.05 6.44
CA LEU A 113 2.69 5.67 7.16
C LEU A 113 2.92 5.66 8.66
N LYS A 114 4.03 5.08 9.10
CA LYS A 114 4.37 5.02 10.51
C LYS A 114 4.57 6.42 11.09
N GLU A 115 5.27 7.29 10.39
CA GLU A 115 5.51 8.66 10.83
C GLU A 115 4.20 9.45 10.95
N GLN A 116 3.28 9.26 10.02
CA GLN A 116 2.01 9.99 10.04
C GLN A 116 1.03 9.44 11.08
N LEU A 117 1.12 8.18 11.45
CA LEU A 117 0.25 7.56 12.45
C LEU A 117 0.79 7.71 13.87
N TYR A 118 2.08 7.76 14.02
CA TYR A 118 2.75 7.79 15.32
C TYR A 118 3.83 8.86 15.37
#